data_a9b00d77dc4fad0a91b47d9a67dc683b
#
_entry.id   a9b00d77dc4fad0a91b47d9a67dc683b
#
_cell.length_a   1.000
_cell.length_b   1.000
_cell.length_c   1.000
_cell.angle_alpha   90.00
_cell.angle_beta   90.00
_cell.angle_gamma   90.00
#
_symmetry.space_group_name_H-M   'P 1'
#
loop_
_entity.id
_entity.type
_entity.pdbx_description
1 polymer ?
#
loop_
_entity_poly.entity_id
_entity_poly.type
_entity_poly.pdbx_seq_one_letter_code
_entity_poly.pdbx_strand_id
1 'polypeptide(L)'
;MANYSYNDISYMTTKELKAHCIDKCKELGKPRSWVQTATNDERRQFLRDGNAPNGGEPQKPTMPSPSSGASTPQPSAGSMEEMIVNAVSQKLKDEVESDVLNVASKMETEMKDLLAQAEQSVKPVTIEIKDRPTIDLSSTLTHPKFTDVFEALHYKKTALLVGPAGTGKSTLVKQVWDKLATINDMDSKTSFQYIGCSAGLSEAMLLGKMDAHGKYHTGLAVDKFENGGLNLWDEADAMDGNAGLIRNAMLDGQGYIAVPNRTYNQVAWKHENYFDASCMNTFGDGQDFSYSGREQQDSATLDRLGDVTIFIDYDKGLEKAIIGEGNERWASMLWELRQRMNKEHIHERIISTRRFADAQIWQKAGKSMNWYI
;
A
#
# COMPACT_ATOMS: atom_id res chain seq x y z
N MET A 1 -10.76 -21.18 34.53
CA MET A 1 -9.79 -21.41 33.41
C MET A 1 -10.51 -21.09 32.13
N ALA A 2 -10.13 -20.01 31.44
CA ALA A 2 -10.66 -19.74 30.11
C ALA A 2 -10.00 -20.72 29.14
N ASN A 3 -10.76 -21.79 28.77
CA ASN A 3 -10.37 -22.71 27.72
C ASN A 3 -10.66 -22.05 26.38
N TYR A 4 -9.65 -21.49 25.75
CA TYR A 4 -9.76 -20.97 24.39
C TYR A 4 -9.83 -22.14 23.41
N SER A 5 -10.82 -22.14 22.51
CA SER A 5 -10.86 -23.11 21.42
C SER A 5 -9.72 -22.86 20.43
N TYR A 6 -9.32 -23.87 19.67
CA TYR A 6 -8.28 -23.77 18.66
C TYR A 6 -8.57 -22.63 17.64
N ASN A 7 -9.85 -22.49 17.29
CA ASN A 7 -10.29 -21.44 16.35
C ASN A 7 -10.18 -20.04 16.95
N ASP A 8 -10.56 -19.85 18.23
CA ASP A 8 -10.49 -18.52 18.86
C ASP A 8 -9.05 -17.96 18.89
N ILE A 9 -8.08 -18.82 19.23
CA ILE A 9 -6.66 -18.41 19.29
C ILE A 9 -6.09 -18.09 17.90
N SER A 10 -6.58 -18.75 16.85
CA SER A 10 -6.04 -18.61 15.50
C SER A 10 -6.36 -17.25 14.86
N TYR A 11 -7.46 -16.61 15.23
CA TYR A 11 -7.91 -15.33 14.70
C TYR A 11 -7.56 -14.13 15.59
N MET A 12 -6.95 -14.34 16.77
CA MET A 12 -6.56 -13.24 17.67
C MET A 12 -5.49 -12.34 17.07
N THR A 13 -5.68 -11.05 17.23
CA THR A 13 -4.67 -10.04 16.88
C THR A 13 -3.46 -10.12 17.82
N THR A 14 -2.33 -9.53 17.42
CA THR A 14 -1.12 -9.46 18.27
C THR A 14 -1.38 -8.83 19.63
N LYS A 15 -2.27 -7.83 19.70
CA LYS A 15 -2.63 -7.14 20.94
C LYS A 15 -3.42 -8.06 21.88
N GLU A 16 -4.39 -8.78 21.36
CA GLU A 16 -5.19 -9.75 22.11
C GLU A 16 -4.33 -10.91 22.59
N LEU A 17 -3.48 -11.48 21.73
CA LEU A 17 -2.54 -12.53 22.09
C LEU A 17 -1.62 -12.10 23.26
N LYS A 18 -1.08 -10.87 23.24
CA LYS A 18 -0.26 -10.34 24.33
C LYS A 18 -1.06 -10.22 25.64
N ALA A 19 -2.28 -9.67 25.59
CA ALA A 19 -3.13 -9.49 26.76
C ALA A 19 -3.47 -10.85 27.40
N HIS A 20 -3.94 -11.80 26.61
CA HIS A 20 -4.29 -13.14 27.10
C HIS A 20 -3.09 -13.93 27.61
N CYS A 21 -1.90 -13.79 26.99
CA CYS A 21 -0.67 -14.39 27.53
C CYS A 21 -0.27 -13.80 28.87
N ILE A 22 -0.41 -12.49 29.07
CA ILE A 22 -0.12 -11.83 30.36
C ILE A 22 -1.06 -12.37 31.46
N ASP A 23 -2.35 -12.52 31.15
CA ASP A 23 -3.33 -13.03 32.12
C ASP A 23 -3.07 -14.51 32.44
N LYS A 24 -2.81 -15.34 31.44
CA LYS A 24 -2.43 -16.74 31.63
C LYS A 24 -1.11 -16.90 32.40
N CYS A 25 -0.13 -16.01 32.21
CA CYS A 25 1.08 -15.96 33.02
C CYS A 25 0.78 -15.66 34.50
N LYS A 26 -0.19 -14.76 34.80
CA LYS A 26 -0.64 -14.49 36.17
C LYS A 26 -1.27 -15.73 36.81
N GLU A 27 -2.15 -16.41 36.09
CA GLU A 27 -2.81 -17.62 36.59
C GLU A 27 -1.84 -18.76 36.87
N LEU A 28 -0.82 -18.93 36.03
CA LEU A 28 0.16 -20.01 36.12
C LEU A 28 1.39 -19.65 36.97
N GLY A 29 1.49 -18.42 37.52
CA GLY A 29 2.64 -17.96 38.29
C GLY A 29 3.94 -17.85 37.47
N LYS A 30 3.84 -17.68 36.16
CA LYS A 30 4.97 -17.64 35.22
C LYS A 30 5.47 -16.20 34.95
N PRO A 31 6.78 -16.01 34.63
CA PRO A 31 7.32 -14.69 34.30
C PRO A 31 6.70 -14.14 32.99
N ARG A 32 6.51 -12.82 32.91
CA ARG A 32 5.86 -12.13 31.79
C ARG A 32 6.86 -11.50 30.83
N SER A 33 8.15 -11.49 31.15
CA SER A 33 9.18 -10.77 30.38
C SER A 33 9.27 -11.20 28.92
N TRP A 34 9.05 -12.48 28.64
CA TRP A 34 9.12 -13.04 27.30
C TRP A 34 7.93 -12.65 26.37
N VAL A 35 6.77 -12.28 26.95
CA VAL A 35 5.55 -12.00 26.17
C VAL A 35 5.74 -10.85 25.19
N GLN A 36 6.60 -9.88 25.50
CA GLN A 36 6.83 -8.73 24.63
C GLN A 36 7.71 -9.06 23.41
N THR A 37 8.67 -9.96 23.58
CA THR A 37 9.65 -10.34 22.54
C THR A 37 9.25 -11.58 21.75
N ALA A 38 8.32 -12.39 22.24
CA ALA A 38 7.86 -13.62 21.58
C ALA A 38 7.14 -13.34 20.25
N THR A 39 7.22 -14.27 19.33
CA THR A 39 6.43 -14.29 18.09
C THR A 39 4.96 -14.58 18.38
N ASN A 40 4.08 -14.32 17.42
CA ASN A 40 2.66 -14.65 17.60
C ASN A 40 2.41 -16.17 17.71
N ASP A 41 3.22 -16.98 17.04
CA ASP A 41 3.09 -18.43 17.12
C ASP A 41 3.50 -18.99 18.49
N GLU A 42 4.56 -18.47 19.07
CA GLU A 42 4.96 -18.79 20.47
C GLU A 42 3.90 -18.37 21.47
N ARG A 43 3.25 -17.21 21.29
CA ARG A 43 2.12 -16.78 22.12
C ARG A 43 0.92 -17.69 21.95
N ARG A 44 0.57 -18.09 20.73
CA ARG A 44 -0.51 -19.03 20.46
C ARG A 44 -0.24 -20.41 21.09
N GLN A 45 1.00 -20.88 20.99
CA GLN A 45 1.42 -22.14 21.61
C GLN A 45 1.29 -22.08 23.14
N PHE A 46 1.78 -21.00 23.77
CA PHE A 46 1.64 -20.79 25.20
C PHE A 46 0.16 -20.75 25.67
N LEU A 47 -0.71 -20.12 24.90
CA LEU A 47 -2.15 -20.11 25.20
C LEU A 47 -2.78 -21.49 25.13
N ARG A 48 -2.24 -22.39 24.30
CA ARG A 48 -2.71 -23.78 24.17
C ARG A 48 -2.21 -24.68 25.31
N ASP A 49 -0.91 -24.76 25.49
CA ASP A 49 -0.27 -25.76 26.35
C ASP A 49 0.29 -25.20 27.68
N GLY A 50 0.32 -23.91 27.84
CA GLY A 50 0.83 -23.23 29.03
C GLY A 50 2.35 -23.25 29.18
N ASN A 51 3.10 -23.71 28.17
CA ASN A 51 4.57 -23.75 28.21
C ASN A 51 5.18 -22.49 27.62
N ALA A 52 5.84 -21.67 28.46
CA ALA A 52 6.57 -20.51 27.96
C ALA A 52 7.79 -20.95 27.13
N PRO A 53 8.14 -20.25 26.03
CA PRO A 53 9.37 -20.53 25.31
C PRO A 53 10.56 -20.45 26.24
N ASN A 54 11.53 -21.36 26.09
CA ASN A 54 12.75 -21.41 26.88
C ASN A 54 13.64 -20.16 26.60
N GLY A 55 13.34 -19.05 27.25
CA GLY A 55 14.22 -17.90 27.34
C GLY A 55 15.11 -18.08 28.57
N GLY A 56 16.35 -18.46 28.37
CA GLY A 56 17.34 -18.45 29.42
C GLY A 56 17.39 -17.07 30.07
N GLU A 57 17.42 -17.03 31.42
CA GLU A 57 17.69 -15.82 32.19
C GLU A 57 18.95 -15.13 31.64
N PRO A 58 18.95 -13.81 31.48
CA PRO A 58 20.14 -13.08 31.12
C PRO A 58 21.10 -13.18 32.34
N GLN A 59 22.16 -13.95 32.19
CA GLN A 59 23.27 -13.94 33.15
C GLN A 59 23.89 -12.55 33.10
N LYS A 60 23.83 -11.90 34.28
CA LYS A 60 24.50 -10.65 34.56
C LYS A 60 26.03 -10.90 34.48
N PRO A 61 26.78 -10.11 33.69
CA PRO A 61 28.23 -10.29 33.64
C PRO A 61 28.83 -9.88 34.98
N THR A 62 29.36 -10.84 35.73
CA THR A 62 30.24 -10.62 36.89
C THR A 62 31.65 -10.31 36.36
N MET A 63 32.09 -9.10 36.59
CA MET A 63 33.50 -8.73 36.43
C MET A 63 34.33 -9.45 37.51
N PRO A 64 35.46 -10.08 37.15
CA PRO A 64 36.43 -10.50 38.14
C PRO A 64 37.36 -9.35 38.51
N SER A 65 37.52 -9.13 39.81
CA SER A 65 38.53 -8.23 40.42
C SER A 65 39.95 -8.77 40.22
N PRO A 66 40.95 -7.90 40.10
CA PRO A 66 42.33 -8.32 39.85
C PRO A 66 43.05 -8.80 41.10
N SER A 67 43.63 -9.97 41.06
CA SER A 67 44.67 -10.39 42.01
C SER A 67 46.02 -10.47 41.32
N SER A 68 46.96 -9.75 41.92
CA SER A 68 48.38 -9.63 41.63
C SER A 68 49.13 -10.93 41.69
N GLY A 69 50.12 -11.10 40.83
CA GLY A 69 51.21 -12.05 41.07
C GLY A 69 51.88 -12.59 39.83
N ALA A 70 52.90 -11.90 39.41
CA ALA A 70 54.21 -12.30 38.87
C ALA A 70 54.41 -13.59 38.05
N SER A 71 55.09 -13.33 36.98
CA SER A 71 56.19 -14.03 36.31
C SER A 71 55.87 -14.60 34.94
N THR A 72 56.45 -13.94 33.95
CA THR A 72 56.70 -14.40 32.59
C THR A 72 57.51 -15.68 32.53
N PRO A 73 57.21 -16.58 31.63
CA PRO A 73 58.24 -17.15 30.79
C PRO A 73 57.95 -16.97 29.25
N GLN A 74 59.02 -16.81 28.53
CA GLN A 74 59.13 -16.68 27.09
C GLN A 74 58.55 -17.88 26.33
N PRO A 75 58.01 -17.69 25.11
CA PRO A 75 57.32 -18.72 24.36
C PRO A 75 58.33 -19.67 23.69
N SER A 76 58.18 -20.95 23.92
CA SER A 76 58.71 -22.02 23.08
C SER A 76 57.71 -22.31 21.93
N ALA A 77 58.27 -22.45 20.76
CA ALA A 77 57.51 -22.67 19.50
C ALA A 77 56.54 -23.86 19.59
N GLY A 78 55.30 -23.64 19.12
CA GLY A 78 54.37 -24.69 18.77
C GLY A 78 53.54 -25.27 19.89
N SER A 79 52.81 -24.45 20.67
CA SER A 79 51.85 -25.00 21.63
C SER A 79 50.60 -25.50 20.91
N MET A 80 50.02 -26.58 21.39
CA MET A 80 48.77 -27.17 20.89
C MET A 80 47.64 -26.16 20.81
N GLU A 81 47.71 -25.12 21.63
CA GLU A 81 46.77 -23.99 21.67
C GLU A 81 46.86 -23.10 20.42
N GLU A 82 48.06 -22.80 19.89
CA GLU A 82 48.22 -22.04 18.67
C GLU A 82 47.72 -22.82 17.46
N MET A 83 47.87 -24.13 17.42
CA MET A 83 47.35 -24.99 16.35
C MET A 83 45.80 -25.02 16.38
N ILE A 84 45.22 -25.07 17.58
CA ILE A 84 43.75 -25.02 17.75
C ILE A 84 43.21 -23.66 17.37
N VAL A 85 43.83 -22.55 17.78
CA VAL A 85 43.41 -21.19 17.40
C VAL A 85 43.50 -20.96 15.91
N ASN A 86 44.57 -21.44 15.26
CA ASN A 86 44.69 -21.32 13.78
C ASN A 86 43.68 -22.20 13.04
N ALA A 87 43.41 -23.43 13.50
CA ALA A 87 42.43 -24.33 12.92
C ALA A 87 41.00 -23.78 13.08
N VAL A 88 40.66 -23.19 14.25
CA VAL A 88 39.34 -22.54 14.46
C VAL A 88 39.20 -21.26 13.64
N SER A 89 40.28 -20.47 13.54
CA SER A 89 40.28 -19.25 12.72
C SER A 89 40.14 -19.54 11.23
N GLN A 90 40.77 -20.63 10.75
CA GLN A 90 40.62 -21.04 9.36
C GLN A 90 39.19 -21.55 9.09
N LYS A 91 38.65 -22.36 9.99
CA LYS A 91 37.28 -22.88 9.85
C LYS A 91 36.22 -21.78 9.88
N LEU A 92 36.41 -20.77 10.74
CA LEU A 92 35.56 -19.59 10.78
C LEU A 92 35.65 -18.74 9.50
N LYS A 93 36.86 -18.61 8.93
CA LYS A 93 37.03 -17.92 7.64
C LYS A 93 36.32 -18.64 6.50
N ASP A 94 36.48 -19.95 6.41
CA ASP A 94 35.89 -20.78 5.38
C ASP A 94 34.35 -20.78 5.49
N GLU A 95 33.80 -20.77 6.71
CA GLU A 95 32.37 -20.70 6.98
C GLU A 95 31.80 -19.32 6.63
N VAL A 96 32.49 -18.24 6.97
CA VAL A 96 32.11 -16.86 6.62
C VAL A 96 32.20 -16.62 5.09
N GLU A 97 33.24 -17.11 4.43
CA GLU A 97 33.34 -17.04 2.96
C GLU A 97 32.21 -17.82 2.27
N SER A 98 31.87 -19.01 2.78
CA SER A 98 30.73 -19.80 2.28
C SER A 98 29.39 -19.07 2.45
N ASP A 99 29.17 -18.46 3.61
CA ASP A 99 27.95 -17.71 3.89
C ASP A 99 27.85 -16.44 3.04
N VAL A 100 28.95 -15.72 2.85
CA VAL A 100 29.00 -14.55 1.95
C VAL A 100 28.72 -14.93 0.50
N LEU A 101 29.29 -16.03 0.01
CA LEU A 101 29.00 -16.55 -1.34
C LEU A 101 27.53 -16.97 -1.49
N ASN A 102 26.96 -17.61 -0.49
CA ASN A 102 25.53 -17.99 -0.48
C ASN A 102 24.61 -16.78 -0.47
N VAL A 103 24.93 -15.74 0.29
CA VAL A 103 24.18 -14.49 0.31
C VAL A 103 24.31 -13.74 -1.01
N ALA A 104 25.51 -13.67 -1.58
CA ALA A 104 25.75 -13.06 -2.88
C ALA A 104 24.97 -13.76 -4.01
N SER A 105 24.97 -15.09 -4.04
CA SER A 105 24.24 -15.86 -5.04
C SER A 105 22.72 -15.72 -4.91
N LYS A 106 22.18 -15.63 -3.68
CA LYS A 106 20.77 -15.33 -3.43
C LYS A 106 20.41 -13.93 -3.91
N MET A 107 21.24 -12.92 -3.60
CA MET A 107 21.03 -11.55 -4.06
C MET A 107 21.08 -11.44 -5.59
N GLU A 108 21.99 -12.17 -6.26
CA GLU A 108 22.00 -12.21 -7.73
C GLU A 108 20.74 -12.86 -8.32
N THR A 109 20.23 -13.90 -7.70
CA THR A 109 18.99 -14.57 -8.15
C THR A 109 17.79 -13.67 -7.96
N GLU A 110 17.65 -13.07 -6.77
CA GLU A 110 16.59 -12.10 -6.49
C GLU A 110 16.67 -10.87 -7.41
N MET A 111 17.87 -10.41 -7.76
CA MET A 111 18.06 -9.30 -8.67
C MET A 111 17.68 -9.67 -10.11
N LYS A 112 17.97 -10.91 -10.57
CA LYS A 112 17.52 -11.41 -11.88
C LYS A 112 16.01 -11.56 -11.95
N ASP A 113 15.38 -12.06 -10.89
CA ASP A 113 13.92 -12.18 -10.81
C ASP A 113 13.25 -10.81 -10.80
N LEU A 114 13.80 -9.84 -10.08
CA LEU A 114 13.33 -8.45 -10.07
C LEU A 114 13.52 -7.76 -11.42
N LEU A 115 14.61 -8.04 -12.12
CA LEU A 115 14.83 -7.53 -13.49
C LEU A 115 13.83 -8.14 -14.47
N ALA A 116 13.56 -9.43 -14.37
CA ALA A 116 12.56 -10.11 -15.21
C ALA A 116 11.14 -9.58 -14.93
N GLN A 117 10.79 -9.30 -13.67
CA GLN A 117 9.54 -8.66 -13.31
C GLN A 117 9.46 -7.21 -13.82
N ALA A 118 10.55 -6.45 -13.72
CA ALA A 118 10.63 -5.09 -14.23
C ALA A 118 10.49 -5.02 -15.76
N GLU A 119 11.10 -5.97 -16.47
CA GLU A 119 10.94 -6.10 -17.93
C GLU A 119 9.50 -6.48 -18.33
N GLN A 120 8.80 -7.27 -17.51
CA GLN A 120 7.38 -7.56 -17.73
C GLN A 120 6.48 -6.34 -17.49
N SER A 121 6.81 -5.49 -16.51
CA SER A 121 6.04 -4.28 -16.18
C SER A 121 6.15 -3.17 -17.24
N VAL A 122 7.18 -3.21 -18.08
CA VAL A 122 7.46 -2.19 -19.12
C VAL A 122 7.13 -2.69 -20.53
N LYS A 123 6.59 -3.91 -20.68
CA LYS A 123 6.21 -4.41 -22.00
C LYS A 123 5.11 -3.53 -22.60
N PRO A 124 5.21 -3.19 -23.89
CA PRO A 124 4.16 -2.47 -24.59
C PRO A 124 2.87 -3.28 -24.48
N VAL A 125 1.88 -2.73 -23.81
CA VAL A 125 0.55 -3.32 -23.71
C VAL A 125 -0.27 -2.84 -24.91
N THR A 126 -0.76 -3.76 -25.69
CA THR A 126 -1.68 -3.49 -26.79
C THR A 126 -3.03 -4.10 -26.42
N ILE A 127 -4.06 -3.26 -26.35
CA ILE A 127 -5.42 -3.71 -26.07
C ILE A 127 -6.21 -3.75 -27.37
N GLU A 128 -6.60 -4.96 -27.76
CA GLU A 128 -7.47 -5.18 -28.91
C GLU A 128 -8.93 -5.27 -28.43
N ILE A 129 -9.75 -4.38 -28.92
CA ILE A 129 -11.20 -4.39 -28.64
C ILE A 129 -11.90 -4.76 -29.97
N LYS A 130 -12.76 -5.76 -29.90
CA LYS A 130 -13.52 -6.19 -31.06
C LYS A 130 -14.29 -5.00 -31.68
N ASP A 131 -14.10 -4.79 -32.98
CA ASP A 131 -14.72 -3.72 -33.75
C ASP A 131 -14.34 -2.27 -33.36
N ARG A 132 -13.21 -2.08 -32.65
CA ARG A 132 -12.70 -0.76 -32.23
C ARG A 132 -11.21 -0.60 -32.55
N PRO A 133 -10.68 0.65 -32.58
CA PRO A 133 -9.26 0.88 -32.79
C PRO A 133 -8.43 0.23 -31.69
N THR A 134 -7.33 -0.39 -32.08
CA THR A 134 -6.35 -0.96 -31.17
C THR A 134 -5.71 0.14 -30.33
N ILE A 135 -5.62 -0.06 -29.00
CA ILE A 135 -4.98 0.88 -28.10
C ILE A 135 -3.50 0.49 -27.93
N ASP A 136 -2.62 1.34 -28.43
CA ASP A 136 -1.18 1.22 -28.21
C ASP A 136 -0.76 2.04 -26.99
N LEU A 137 -0.17 1.36 -26.00
CA LEU A 137 0.38 1.96 -24.79
C LEU A 137 1.93 1.96 -24.77
N SER A 138 2.57 1.59 -25.88
CA SER A 138 4.02 1.43 -25.97
C SER A 138 4.81 2.69 -25.61
N SER A 139 4.23 3.87 -25.81
CA SER A 139 4.86 5.16 -25.51
C SER A 139 4.49 5.76 -24.14
N THR A 140 3.61 5.09 -23.40
CA THR A 140 3.06 5.63 -22.15
C THR A 140 3.47 4.76 -20.97
N LEU A 141 4.12 5.36 -19.99
CA LEU A 141 4.44 4.68 -18.74
C LEU A 141 3.16 4.50 -17.93
N THR A 142 2.68 3.27 -17.82
CA THR A 142 1.44 2.93 -17.13
C THR A 142 1.68 1.90 -16.01
N HIS A 143 0.80 1.91 -15.03
CA HIS A 143 0.79 0.90 -13.98
C HIS A 143 0.43 -0.48 -14.57
N PRO A 144 0.98 -1.62 -14.08
CA PRO A 144 0.65 -2.97 -14.56
C PRO A 144 -0.85 -3.30 -14.51
N LYS A 145 -1.59 -2.66 -13.58
CA LYS A 145 -3.05 -2.80 -13.44
C LYS A 145 -3.89 -1.96 -14.43
N PHE A 146 -3.25 -1.40 -15.47
CA PHE A 146 -3.97 -0.60 -16.48
C PHE A 146 -5.09 -1.37 -17.15
N THR A 147 -4.83 -2.60 -17.57
CA THR A 147 -5.80 -3.45 -18.26
C THR A 147 -6.99 -3.77 -17.37
N ASP A 148 -6.75 -4.12 -16.10
CA ASP A 148 -7.82 -4.45 -15.14
C ASP A 148 -8.78 -3.23 -14.96
N VAL A 149 -8.20 -2.02 -14.81
CA VAL A 149 -8.99 -0.79 -14.65
C VAL A 149 -9.73 -0.43 -15.95
N PHE A 150 -9.07 -0.63 -17.09
CA PHE A 150 -9.67 -0.41 -18.38
C PHE A 150 -10.89 -1.33 -18.61
N GLU A 151 -10.75 -2.61 -18.33
CA GLU A 151 -11.83 -3.59 -18.46
C GLU A 151 -13.00 -3.28 -17.51
N ALA A 152 -12.72 -2.95 -16.26
CA ALA A 152 -13.75 -2.56 -15.31
C ALA A 152 -14.56 -1.36 -15.81
N LEU A 153 -13.90 -0.30 -16.25
CA LEU A 153 -14.58 0.88 -16.79
C LEU A 153 -15.26 0.61 -18.13
N HIS A 154 -14.65 -0.19 -19.01
CA HIS A 154 -15.22 -0.49 -20.32
C HIS A 154 -16.51 -1.30 -20.21
N TYR A 155 -16.52 -2.37 -19.42
CA TYR A 155 -17.66 -3.30 -19.34
C TYR A 155 -18.70 -2.92 -18.27
N LYS A 156 -18.23 -2.45 -17.12
CA LYS A 156 -19.11 -2.13 -15.97
C LYS A 156 -19.36 -0.64 -15.80
N LYS A 157 -18.64 0.22 -16.52
CA LYS A 157 -18.66 1.68 -16.39
C LYS A 157 -18.35 2.18 -14.97
N THR A 158 -17.82 1.32 -14.12
CA THR A 158 -17.51 1.60 -12.73
C THR A 158 -16.22 0.89 -12.34
N ALA A 159 -15.35 1.56 -11.55
CA ALA A 159 -14.14 0.97 -10.98
C ALA A 159 -13.85 1.52 -9.58
N LEU A 160 -13.38 0.66 -8.67
CA LEU A 160 -12.87 1.04 -7.36
C LEU A 160 -11.40 0.64 -7.25
N LEU A 161 -10.52 1.62 -7.04
CA LEU A 161 -9.08 1.40 -6.84
C LEU A 161 -8.76 1.59 -5.36
N VAL A 162 -8.24 0.55 -4.73
CA VAL A 162 -7.86 0.55 -3.32
C VAL A 162 -6.37 0.30 -3.18
N GLY A 163 -5.69 1.06 -2.33
CA GLY A 163 -4.27 0.84 -2.07
C GLY A 163 -3.56 2.02 -1.42
N PRO A 164 -2.29 1.87 -1.06
CA PRO A 164 -1.54 2.89 -0.34
C PRO A 164 -1.49 4.25 -1.05
N ALA A 165 -1.27 5.31 -0.26
CA ALA A 165 -1.14 6.65 -0.81
C ALA A 165 0.06 6.77 -1.75
N GLY A 166 -0.12 7.49 -2.88
CA GLY A 166 0.94 7.77 -3.84
C GLY A 166 1.36 6.60 -4.72
N THR A 167 0.54 5.55 -4.86
CA THR A 167 0.72 4.45 -5.83
C THR A 167 0.32 4.85 -7.27
N GLY A 168 -0.29 6.02 -7.46
CA GLY A 168 -0.70 6.50 -8.77
C GLY A 168 -2.14 6.16 -9.18
N LYS A 169 -3.02 5.78 -8.23
CA LYS A 169 -4.44 5.42 -8.51
C LYS A 169 -5.17 6.43 -9.39
N SER A 170 -5.22 7.69 -8.98
CA SER A 170 -5.92 8.75 -9.72
C SER A 170 -5.27 9.03 -11.09
N THR A 171 -3.94 8.92 -11.17
CA THR A 171 -3.21 9.02 -12.44
C THR A 171 -3.57 7.86 -13.38
N LEU A 172 -3.64 6.65 -12.86
CA LEU A 172 -4.02 5.46 -13.60
C LEU A 172 -5.44 5.57 -14.17
N VAL A 173 -6.40 6.00 -13.36
CA VAL A 173 -7.78 6.25 -13.83
C VAL A 173 -7.79 7.28 -14.95
N LYS A 174 -7.02 8.37 -14.82
CA LYS A 174 -6.95 9.40 -15.87
C LYS A 174 -6.34 8.85 -17.16
N GLN A 175 -5.26 8.07 -17.09
CA GLN A 175 -4.65 7.43 -18.25
C GLN A 175 -5.61 6.48 -18.96
N VAL A 176 -6.37 5.70 -18.19
CA VAL A 176 -7.41 4.81 -18.72
C VAL A 176 -8.54 5.64 -19.38
N TRP A 177 -8.97 6.73 -18.70
CA TRP A 177 -10.00 7.60 -19.26
C TRP A 177 -9.59 8.25 -20.57
N ASP A 178 -8.36 8.71 -20.70
CA ASP A 178 -7.86 9.29 -21.95
C ASP A 178 -8.01 8.33 -23.15
N LYS A 179 -7.90 7.02 -22.91
CA LYS A 179 -8.13 6.01 -23.96
C LYS A 179 -9.62 5.69 -24.15
N LEU A 180 -10.37 5.54 -23.07
CA LEU A 180 -11.81 5.24 -23.13
C LEU A 180 -12.60 6.39 -23.72
N ALA A 181 -12.27 7.64 -23.43
CA ALA A 181 -12.92 8.81 -24.01
C ALA A 181 -12.80 8.79 -25.55
N THR A 182 -11.60 8.51 -26.06
CA THR A 182 -11.36 8.38 -27.50
C THR A 182 -12.23 7.29 -28.14
N ILE A 183 -12.39 6.13 -27.47
CA ILE A 183 -13.23 5.03 -27.96
C ILE A 183 -14.72 5.41 -27.98
N ASN A 184 -15.15 6.27 -27.08
CA ASN A 184 -16.53 6.71 -26.97
C ASN A 184 -16.80 8.06 -27.66
N ASP A 185 -15.89 8.51 -28.52
CA ASP A 185 -15.97 9.78 -29.28
C ASP A 185 -16.16 11.01 -28.39
N MET A 186 -15.49 10.99 -27.19
CA MET A 186 -15.55 12.06 -26.20
C MET A 186 -14.19 12.77 -26.08
N ASP A 187 -14.22 14.05 -25.80
CA ASP A 187 -12.99 14.79 -25.43
C ASP A 187 -12.60 14.47 -24.00
N SER A 188 -11.43 13.88 -23.79
CA SER A 188 -11.00 13.36 -22.50
C SER A 188 -10.80 14.44 -21.43
N LYS A 189 -10.65 15.72 -21.79
CA LYS A 189 -10.47 16.83 -20.87
C LYS A 189 -11.82 17.37 -20.39
N THR A 190 -12.74 17.62 -21.31
CA THR A 190 -14.05 18.19 -21.00
C THR A 190 -15.03 17.18 -20.42
N SER A 191 -14.86 15.89 -20.73
CA SER A 191 -15.67 14.79 -20.19
C SER A 191 -15.11 14.15 -18.91
N PHE A 192 -14.10 14.75 -18.27
CA PHE A 192 -13.50 14.28 -17.02
C PHE A 192 -13.80 15.25 -15.88
N GLN A 193 -14.36 14.75 -14.79
CA GLN A 193 -14.57 15.51 -13.56
C GLN A 193 -13.81 14.88 -12.39
N TYR A 194 -12.90 15.66 -11.80
CA TYR A 194 -12.24 15.32 -10.55
C TYR A 194 -13.06 15.80 -9.37
N ILE A 195 -13.35 14.92 -8.42
CA ILE A 195 -14.08 15.20 -7.18
C ILE A 195 -13.18 14.77 -6.02
N GLY A 196 -12.50 15.73 -5.39
CA GLY A 196 -11.73 15.49 -4.16
C GLY A 196 -12.67 15.30 -2.98
N CYS A 197 -12.70 14.10 -2.42
CA CYS A 197 -13.58 13.76 -1.32
C CYS A 197 -12.98 14.18 0.03
N SER A 198 -13.82 14.68 0.90
CA SER A 198 -13.50 15.06 2.28
C SER A 198 -14.77 15.10 3.10
N ALA A 199 -14.66 15.15 4.42
CA ALA A 199 -15.80 15.33 5.32
C ALA A 199 -16.58 16.67 5.10
N GLY A 200 -15.98 17.63 4.39
CA GLY A 200 -16.64 18.90 4.03
C GLY A 200 -17.37 18.89 2.68
N LEU A 201 -17.41 17.76 1.98
CA LEU A 201 -18.06 17.65 0.67
C LEU A 201 -19.60 17.66 0.84
N SER A 202 -20.23 18.79 0.55
CA SER A 202 -21.65 18.98 0.79
C SER A 202 -22.53 18.58 -0.40
N GLU A 203 -23.81 18.28 -0.12
CA GLU A 203 -24.83 18.05 -1.14
C GLU A 203 -24.90 19.19 -2.18
N ALA A 204 -24.81 20.43 -1.73
CA ALA A 204 -24.82 21.60 -2.63
C ALA A 204 -23.60 21.63 -3.58
N MET A 205 -22.45 21.09 -3.18
CA MET A 205 -21.30 20.97 -4.05
C MET A 205 -21.48 19.85 -5.08
N LEU A 206 -22.13 18.77 -4.71
CA LEU A 206 -22.36 17.60 -5.57
C LEU A 206 -23.54 17.80 -6.51
N LEU A 207 -24.69 18.20 -5.98
CA LEU A 207 -25.94 18.33 -6.76
C LEU A 207 -26.17 19.73 -7.33
N GLY A 208 -25.48 20.74 -6.80
CA GLY A 208 -25.62 22.11 -7.24
C GLY A 208 -26.49 22.97 -6.30
N LYS A 209 -26.47 24.28 -6.55
CA LYS A 209 -27.13 25.29 -5.72
C LYS A 209 -27.66 26.43 -6.55
N MET A 210 -28.66 27.12 -5.99
CA MET A 210 -29.14 28.41 -6.49
C MET A 210 -28.24 29.53 -5.96
N ASP A 211 -27.95 30.52 -6.81
CA ASP A 211 -27.35 31.77 -6.36
C ASP A 211 -28.40 32.76 -5.85
N ALA A 212 -27.94 33.93 -5.39
CA ALA A 212 -28.81 34.99 -4.86
C ALA A 212 -29.78 35.60 -5.91
N HIS A 213 -29.52 35.34 -7.19
CA HIS A 213 -30.34 35.81 -8.31
C HIS A 213 -31.32 34.74 -8.81
N GLY A 214 -31.39 33.58 -8.14
CA GLY A 214 -32.24 32.48 -8.55
C GLY A 214 -31.73 31.66 -9.74
N LYS A 215 -30.46 31.79 -10.06
CA LYS A 215 -29.81 30.97 -11.09
C LYS A 215 -29.24 29.71 -10.48
N TYR A 216 -29.59 28.58 -11.06
CA TYR A 216 -29.00 27.27 -10.65
C TYR A 216 -27.58 27.11 -11.23
N HIS A 217 -26.65 26.67 -10.40
CA HIS A 217 -25.29 26.25 -10.76
C HIS A 217 -25.17 24.75 -10.54
N THR A 218 -24.87 24.05 -11.61
CA THR A 218 -24.73 22.58 -11.61
C THR A 218 -23.62 22.14 -10.66
N GLY A 219 -23.88 21.10 -9.87
CA GLY A 219 -22.91 20.51 -8.96
C GLY A 219 -21.89 19.62 -9.69
N LEU A 220 -20.80 19.33 -8.98
CA LEU A 220 -19.65 18.61 -9.53
C LEU A 220 -20.01 17.22 -10.06
N ALA A 221 -20.94 16.51 -9.40
CA ALA A 221 -21.29 15.15 -9.77
C ALA A 221 -22.31 15.08 -10.92
N VAL A 222 -23.21 16.08 -11.01
CA VAL A 222 -24.37 16.04 -11.91
C VAL A 222 -23.99 16.21 -13.37
N ASP A 223 -23.01 17.05 -13.69
CA ASP A 223 -22.68 17.39 -15.08
C ASP A 223 -22.32 16.14 -15.90
N LYS A 224 -21.40 15.32 -15.41
CA LYS A 224 -21.01 14.10 -16.15
C LYS A 224 -22.06 13.00 -16.08
N PHE A 225 -22.85 12.98 -15.01
CA PHE A 225 -23.96 12.05 -14.88
C PHE A 225 -25.01 12.25 -15.97
N GLU A 226 -25.34 13.51 -16.30
CA GLU A 226 -26.34 13.84 -17.31
C GLU A 226 -25.80 13.94 -18.74
N ASN A 227 -24.56 14.41 -18.91
CA ASN A 227 -24.02 14.73 -20.23
C ASN A 227 -23.01 13.69 -20.73
N GLY A 228 -22.72 12.68 -19.92
CA GLY A 228 -21.69 11.69 -20.18
C GLY A 228 -20.30 12.16 -19.75
N GLY A 229 -19.45 11.20 -19.49
CA GLY A 229 -18.09 11.39 -19.00
C GLY A 229 -17.79 10.60 -17.74
N LEU A 230 -16.62 10.83 -17.17
CA LEU A 230 -16.14 10.17 -15.97
C LEU A 230 -16.17 11.11 -14.77
N ASN A 231 -16.79 10.68 -13.68
CA ASN A 231 -16.56 11.21 -12.34
C ASN A 231 -15.47 10.38 -11.65
N LEU A 232 -14.36 11.03 -11.30
CA LEU A 232 -13.32 10.45 -10.44
C LEU A 232 -13.48 10.96 -9.02
N TRP A 233 -13.89 10.08 -8.10
CA TRP A 233 -13.99 10.32 -6.67
C TRP A 233 -12.66 9.96 -6.01
N ASP A 234 -11.81 10.96 -5.78
CA ASP A 234 -10.50 10.73 -5.17
C ASP A 234 -10.59 10.89 -3.65
N GLU A 235 -9.91 10.00 -2.93
CA GLU A 235 -10.02 9.87 -1.46
C GLU A 235 -11.47 9.57 -1.01
N ALA A 236 -12.19 8.72 -1.73
CA ALA A 236 -13.61 8.45 -1.48
C ALA A 236 -13.89 7.87 -0.09
N ASP A 237 -12.90 7.30 0.58
CA ASP A 237 -12.93 6.85 1.97
C ASP A 237 -12.89 8.01 3.01
N ALA A 238 -12.67 9.25 2.58
CA ALA A 238 -12.77 10.46 3.43
C ALA A 238 -14.11 11.19 3.32
N MET A 239 -15.04 10.66 2.52
CA MET A 239 -16.36 11.26 2.29
C MET A 239 -17.31 10.93 3.45
N ASP A 240 -18.09 11.93 3.89
CA ASP A 240 -19.12 11.68 4.90
C ASP A 240 -20.31 10.85 4.37
N GLY A 241 -21.14 10.35 5.28
CA GLY A 241 -22.26 9.48 4.94
C GLY A 241 -23.29 10.14 4.00
N ASN A 242 -23.51 11.47 4.11
CA ASN A 242 -24.50 12.16 3.27
C ASN A 242 -24.04 12.24 1.82
N ALA A 243 -22.77 12.60 1.58
CA ALA A 243 -22.18 12.59 0.26
C ALA A 243 -22.11 11.16 -0.31
N GLY A 244 -21.86 10.16 0.55
CA GLY A 244 -21.91 8.75 0.21
C GLY A 244 -23.28 8.29 -0.31
N LEU A 245 -24.37 8.72 0.31
CA LEU A 245 -25.73 8.40 -0.12
C LEU A 245 -26.04 8.98 -1.52
N ILE A 246 -25.59 10.19 -1.83
CA ILE A 246 -25.77 10.78 -3.16
C ILE A 246 -25.04 9.93 -4.21
N ARG A 247 -23.81 9.57 -3.92
CA ARG A 247 -23.04 8.72 -4.81
C ARG A 247 -23.69 7.35 -5.01
N ASN A 248 -24.19 6.73 -3.93
CA ASN A 248 -24.92 5.46 -4.00
C ASN A 248 -26.13 5.54 -4.93
N ALA A 249 -26.89 6.65 -4.89
CA ALA A 249 -28.01 6.88 -5.79
C ALA A 249 -27.55 6.97 -7.27
N MET A 250 -26.36 7.52 -7.55
CA MET A 250 -25.80 7.58 -8.90
C MET A 250 -25.35 6.21 -9.41
N LEU A 251 -24.94 5.32 -8.52
CA LEU A 251 -24.52 3.94 -8.84
C LEU A 251 -25.74 3.00 -8.96
N ASP A 252 -26.88 3.39 -8.41
CA ASP A 252 -28.08 2.57 -8.46
C ASP A 252 -28.59 2.34 -9.90
N GLY A 253 -29.22 1.18 -10.10
CA GLY A 253 -29.78 0.76 -11.38
C GLY A 253 -31.00 1.56 -11.84
N GLN A 254 -31.55 2.47 -11.02
CA GLN A 254 -32.71 3.30 -11.38
C GLN A 254 -32.41 4.28 -12.52
N GLY A 255 -31.16 4.65 -12.72
CA GLY A 255 -30.73 5.49 -13.84
C GLY A 255 -31.08 6.97 -13.71
N TYR A 256 -31.47 7.45 -12.52
CA TYR A 256 -31.71 8.87 -12.24
C TYR A 256 -31.40 9.23 -10.78
N ILE A 257 -31.17 10.52 -10.55
CA ILE A 257 -31.04 11.11 -9.21
C ILE A 257 -31.92 12.36 -9.09
N ALA A 258 -32.36 12.64 -7.86
CA ALA A 258 -33.04 13.91 -7.55
C ALA A 258 -32.04 15.06 -7.48
N VAL A 259 -32.40 16.21 -8.03
CA VAL A 259 -31.64 17.47 -7.97
C VAL A 259 -32.58 18.58 -7.44
N PRO A 260 -32.87 18.59 -6.14
CA PRO A 260 -33.96 19.37 -5.57
C PRO A 260 -33.78 20.87 -5.73
N ASN A 261 -32.56 21.36 -5.87
CA ASN A 261 -32.25 22.79 -6.01
C ASN A 261 -32.48 23.33 -7.43
N ARG A 262 -32.92 22.51 -8.40
CA ARG A 262 -33.32 22.99 -9.73
C ARG A 262 -34.70 23.57 -9.72
N THR A 263 -34.90 24.68 -10.44
CA THR A 263 -36.20 25.30 -10.60
C THR A 263 -37.13 24.44 -11.49
N TYR A 264 -36.58 23.80 -12.52
CA TYR A 264 -37.24 22.89 -13.45
C TYR A 264 -36.44 21.61 -13.62
N ASN A 265 -37.10 20.51 -13.92
CA ASN A 265 -36.45 19.20 -14.11
C ASN A 265 -35.60 18.79 -12.90
N GLN A 266 -36.24 18.65 -11.76
CA GLN A 266 -35.59 18.26 -10.49
C GLN A 266 -35.09 16.83 -10.48
N VAL A 267 -34.91 16.22 -11.65
CA VAL A 267 -34.39 14.87 -11.87
C VAL A 267 -33.27 14.96 -12.90
N ALA A 268 -32.12 14.41 -12.56
CA ALA A 268 -31.00 14.20 -13.47
C ALA A 268 -31.04 12.75 -13.97
N TRP A 269 -31.06 12.54 -15.27
CA TRP A 269 -31.07 11.21 -15.88
C TRP A 269 -29.64 10.78 -16.23
N LYS A 270 -29.32 9.52 -15.93
CA LYS A 270 -28.01 8.94 -16.20
C LYS A 270 -27.76 8.82 -17.69
N HIS A 271 -26.74 9.47 -18.18
CA HIS A 271 -26.30 9.32 -19.57
C HIS A 271 -25.74 7.90 -19.81
N GLU A 272 -25.97 7.35 -21.01
CA GLU A 272 -25.46 6.01 -21.36
C GLU A 272 -23.93 5.91 -21.27
N ASN A 273 -23.21 6.99 -21.57
CA ASN A 273 -21.75 7.10 -21.45
C ASN A 273 -21.31 7.80 -20.16
N TYR A 274 -22.03 7.59 -19.06
CA TYR A 274 -21.57 7.95 -17.73
C TYR A 274 -20.69 6.85 -17.16
N PHE A 275 -19.54 7.26 -16.59
CA PHE A 275 -18.57 6.41 -15.95
C PHE A 275 -18.28 6.92 -14.54
N ASP A 276 -18.02 5.99 -13.62
CA ASP A 276 -17.70 6.28 -12.22
C ASP A 276 -16.40 5.57 -11.81
N ALA A 277 -15.46 6.29 -11.27
CA ALA A 277 -14.26 5.71 -10.71
C ALA A 277 -13.98 6.26 -9.32
N SER A 278 -13.51 5.42 -8.43
CA SER A 278 -13.15 5.81 -7.07
C SER A 278 -11.75 5.36 -6.70
N CYS A 279 -11.07 6.21 -5.95
CA CYS A 279 -9.79 5.89 -5.35
C CYS A 279 -9.92 5.99 -3.82
N MET A 280 -9.50 4.93 -3.13
CA MET A 280 -9.49 4.83 -1.67
C MET A 280 -8.10 4.42 -1.17
N ASN A 281 -7.74 4.84 0.03
CA ASN A 281 -6.51 4.38 0.68
C ASN A 281 -6.77 3.21 1.63
N THR A 282 -7.99 3.13 2.18
CA THR A 282 -8.50 2.01 2.98
C THR A 282 -9.68 1.35 2.26
N PHE A 283 -9.98 0.10 2.56
CA PHE A 283 -11.15 -0.58 1.96
C PHE A 283 -12.47 -0.26 2.70
N GLY A 284 -12.59 0.95 3.22
CA GLY A 284 -13.81 1.38 3.91
C GLY A 284 -13.87 0.97 5.38
N ASP A 285 -12.77 0.45 5.94
CA ASP A 285 -12.69 0.03 7.35
C ASP A 285 -12.59 1.21 8.34
N GLY A 286 -12.55 2.45 7.80
CA GLY A 286 -12.36 3.67 8.60
C GLY A 286 -10.88 3.99 8.85
N GLN A 287 -10.62 4.68 9.97
CA GLN A 287 -9.30 5.18 10.32
C GLN A 287 -8.33 4.07 10.69
N ASP A 288 -7.09 4.19 10.25
CA ASP A 288 -5.95 3.41 10.71
C ASP A 288 -4.78 4.32 11.15
N PHE A 289 -3.65 3.71 11.58
CA PHE A 289 -2.47 4.47 12.01
C PHE A 289 -1.84 5.33 10.91
N SER A 290 -2.01 4.96 9.65
CA SER A 290 -1.43 5.64 8.49
C SER A 290 -2.39 6.65 7.88
N TYR A 291 -3.70 6.45 8.07
CA TYR A 291 -4.76 7.23 7.44
C TYR A 291 -5.79 7.70 8.47
N SER A 292 -5.48 8.82 9.14
CA SER A 292 -6.44 9.52 10.00
C SER A 292 -7.45 10.29 9.16
N GLY A 293 -8.70 10.42 9.64
CA GLY A 293 -9.75 11.15 8.92
C GLY A 293 -10.39 10.35 7.77
N ARG A 294 -10.34 9.01 7.83
CA ARG A 294 -11.12 8.13 6.98
C ARG A 294 -12.39 7.70 7.70
N GLU A 295 -13.51 7.76 7.00
CA GLU A 295 -14.81 7.35 7.53
C GLU A 295 -15.07 5.88 7.20
N GLN A 296 -15.79 5.21 8.11
CA GLN A 296 -16.27 3.87 7.83
C GLN A 296 -17.32 3.94 6.73
N GLN A 297 -17.11 3.23 5.64
CA GLN A 297 -18.02 3.23 4.51
C GLN A 297 -19.18 2.26 4.74
N ASP A 298 -20.36 2.64 4.24
CA ASP A 298 -21.55 1.79 4.30
C ASP A 298 -21.35 0.52 3.48
N SER A 299 -21.72 -0.62 4.05
CA SER A 299 -21.61 -1.93 3.40
C SER A 299 -22.39 -2.00 2.07
N ALA A 300 -23.50 -1.26 1.94
CA ALA A 300 -24.25 -1.20 0.69
C ALA A 300 -23.46 -0.44 -0.41
N THR A 301 -22.61 0.52 -0.05
CA THR A 301 -21.69 1.17 -0.99
C THR A 301 -20.61 0.20 -1.45
N LEU A 302 -20.01 -0.52 -0.51
CA LEU A 302 -18.95 -1.48 -0.78
C LEU A 302 -19.46 -2.66 -1.61
N ASP A 303 -20.68 -3.13 -1.38
CA ASP A 303 -21.33 -4.18 -2.16
C ASP A 303 -21.50 -3.77 -3.63
N ARG A 304 -21.97 -2.54 -3.91
CA ARG A 304 -22.11 -2.01 -5.28
C ARG A 304 -20.79 -1.90 -6.03
N LEU A 305 -19.68 -1.79 -5.32
CA LEU A 305 -18.33 -1.61 -5.87
C LEU A 305 -17.49 -2.89 -5.80
N GLY A 306 -17.97 -3.93 -5.11
CA GLY A 306 -17.22 -5.14 -4.82
C GLY A 306 -16.67 -5.84 -6.08
N ASP A 307 -17.51 -6.03 -7.09
CA ASP A 307 -17.17 -6.71 -8.35
C ASP A 307 -16.12 -5.97 -9.20
N VAL A 308 -15.88 -4.69 -8.93
CA VAL A 308 -15.00 -3.81 -9.71
C VAL A 308 -13.87 -3.25 -8.86
N THR A 309 -13.59 -3.89 -7.72
CA THR A 309 -12.51 -3.50 -6.82
C THR A 309 -11.17 -4.03 -7.31
N ILE A 310 -10.22 -3.12 -7.51
CA ILE A 310 -8.87 -3.41 -7.98
C ILE A 310 -7.88 -2.92 -6.95
N PHE A 311 -7.08 -3.83 -6.40
CA PHE A 311 -6.03 -3.48 -5.45
C PHE A 311 -4.78 -3.01 -6.19
N ILE A 312 -4.33 -1.80 -5.82
CA ILE A 312 -3.17 -1.12 -6.41
C ILE A 312 -2.08 -1.03 -5.36
N ASP A 313 -0.93 -1.62 -5.62
CA ASP A 313 0.24 -1.55 -4.75
C ASP A 313 1.41 -0.86 -5.47
N TYR A 314 2.51 -0.65 -4.74
CA TYR A 314 3.75 -0.13 -5.30
C TYR A 314 4.36 -1.14 -6.26
N ASP A 315 4.66 -0.70 -7.47
CA ASP A 315 5.32 -1.52 -8.49
C ASP A 315 6.77 -1.07 -8.72
N LYS A 316 7.72 -1.96 -8.44
CA LYS A 316 9.16 -1.66 -8.57
C LYS A 316 9.58 -1.41 -10.03
N GLY A 317 8.95 -2.08 -10.99
CA GLY A 317 9.23 -1.88 -12.41
C GLY A 317 8.82 -0.48 -12.86
N LEU A 318 7.61 -0.07 -12.49
CA LEU A 318 7.10 1.28 -12.72
C LEU A 318 7.99 2.33 -12.04
N GLU A 319 8.35 2.13 -10.78
CA GLU A 319 9.20 3.07 -10.03
C GLU A 319 10.60 3.19 -10.63
N LYS A 320 11.20 2.09 -11.11
CA LYS A 320 12.47 2.10 -11.83
C LYS A 320 12.35 2.86 -13.14
N ALA A 321 11.28 2.66 -13.88
CA ALA A 321 11.03 3.39 -15.13
C ALA A 321 10.78 4.88 -14.90
N ILE A 322 10.09 5.26 -13.82
CA ILE A 322 9.85 6.66 -13.43
C ILE A 322 11.17 7.36 -13.10
N ILE A 323 12.04 6.74 -12.31
CA ILE A 323 13.31 7.37 -11.91
C ILE A 323 14.31 7.48 -13.05
N GLY A 324 14.17 6.62 -14.07
CA GLY A 324 14.97 6.61 -15.31
C GLY A 324 16.29 5.85 -15.18
N GLU A 325 16.85 5.51 -16.33
CA GLU A 325 18.12 4.79 -16.44
C GLU A 325 19.28 5.56 -15.79
N GLY A 326 20.25 4.83 -15.24
CA GLY A 326 21.41 5.40 -14.54
C GLY A 326 21.13 5.88 -13.11
N ASN A 327 19.90 5.68 -12.61
CA ASN A 327 19.49 6.11 -11.28
C ASN A 327 19.16 4.93 -10.33
N GLU A 328 19.66 3.73 -10.64
CA GLU A 328 19.39 2.49 -9.90
C GLU A 328 19.76 2.62 -8.41
N ARG A 329 20.84 3.36 -8.11
CA ARG A 329 21.26 3.61 -6.73
C ARG A 329 20.22 4.41 -5.93
N TRP A 330 19.57 5.39 -6.56
CA TRP A 330 18.49 6.15 -5.95
C TRP A 330 17.25 5.28 -5.72
N ALA A 331 16.88 4.48 -6.72
CA ALA A 331 15.78 3.53 -6.60
C ALA A 331 16.00 2.53 -5.46
N SER A 332 17.17 1.89 -5.41
CA SER A 332 17.52 0.92 -4.39
C SER A 332 17.46 1.52 -2.98
N MET A 333 17.99 2.73 -2.80
CA MET A 333 17.93 3.44 -1.54
C MET A 333 16.49 3.72 -1.09
N LEU A 334 15.61 4.20 -1.99
CA LEU A 334 14.22 4.49 -1.67
C LEU A 334 13.44 3.20 -1.32
N TRP A 335 13.70 2.09 -2.03
CA TRP A 335 13.10 0.79 -1.69
C TRP A 335 13.55 0.28 -0.34
N GLU A 336 14.86 0.35 -0.05
CA GLU A 336 15.41 -0.06 1.24
C GLU A 336 14.82 0.79 2.38
N LEU A 337 14.73 2.10 2.19
CA LEU A 337 14.13 3.00 3.16
C LEU A 337 12.66 2.66 3.41
N ARG A 338 11.87 2.41 2.36
CA ARG A 338 10.48 1.95 2.48
C ARG A 338 10.38 0.65 3.27
N GLN A 339 11.22 -0.34 2.97
CA GLN A 339 11.24 -1.63 3.67
C GLN A 339 11.59 -1.47 5.15
N ARG A 340 12.58 -0.63 5.47
CA ARG A 340 12.95 -0.34 6.88
C ARG A 340 11.81 0.34 7.63
N MET A 341 11.19 1.36 7.03
CA MET A 341 10.07 2.06 7.64
C MET A 341 8.90 1.11 7.92
N ASN A 342 8.55 0.26 6.96
CA ASN A 342 7.49 -0.74 7.14
C ASN A 342 7.85 -1.75 8.24
N LYS A 343 9.11 -2.21 8.30
CA LYS A 343 9.58 -3.16 9.33
C LYS A 343 9.57 -2.55 10.73
N GLU A 344 9.92 -1.28 10.85
CA GLU A 344 9.99 -0.55 12.11
C GLU A 344 8.66 0.11 12.47
N HIS A 345 7.60 -0.11 11.68
CA HIS A 345 6.27 0.49 11.87
C HIS A 345 6.29 2.03 11.96
N ILE A 346 7.15 2.68 11.16
CA ILE A 346 7.22 4.12 11.07
C ILE A 346 6.14 4.60 10.09
N HIS A 347 5.06 5.16 10.62
CA HIS A 347 3.90 5.62 9.84
C HIS A 347 3.89 7.13 9.55
N GLU A 348 4.80 7.89 10.16
CA GLU A 348 4.87 9.34 10.04
C GLU A 348 5.29 9.83 8.65
N ARG A 349 5.96 8.99 7.88
CA ARG A 349 6.41 9.26 6.51
C ARG A 349 6.11 8.08 5.59
N ILE A 350 5.77 8.38 4.35
CA ILE A 350 5.51 7.37 3.32
C ILE A 350 6.49 7.57 2.16
N ILE A 351 7.22 6.53 1.81
CA ILE A 351 8.02 6.50 0.58
C ILE A 351 7.15 5.94 -0.54
N SER A 352 6.39 6.81 -1.17
CA SER A 352 5.46 6.45 -2.25
C SER A 352 6.15 6.51 -3.63
N THR A 353 5.50 6.00 -4.67
CA THR A 353 5.96 6.12 -6.06
C THR A 353 6.18 7.58 -6.49
N ARG A 354 5.43 8.53 -5.91
CA ARG A 354 5.64 9.98 -6.11
C ARG A 354 7.05 10.42 -5.72
N ARG A 355 7.66 9.82 -4.67
CA ARG A 355 9.02 10.10 -4.25
C ARG A 355 10.07 9.72 -5.28
N PHE A 356 9.81 8.72 -6.13
CA PHE A 356 10.71 8.35 -7.22
C PHE A 356 10.71 9.40 -8.33
N ALA A 357 9.56 9.98 -8.65
CA ALA A 357 9.47 11.10 -9.57
C ALA A 357 10.18 12.35 -9.04
N ASP A 358 9.99 12.69 -7.77
CA ASP A 358 10.69 13.79 -7.10
C ASP A 358 12.20 13.57 -7.10
N ALA A 359 12.66 12.35 -6.78
CA ALA A 359 14.06 11.98 -6.76
C ALA A 359 14.72 12.18 -8.15
N GLN A 360 14.03 11.83 -9.24
CA GLN A 360 14.51 12.09 -10.60
C GLN A 360 14.74 13.59 -10.85
N ILE A 361 13.80 14.43 -10.40
CA ILE A 361 13.90 15.89 -10.57
C ILE A 361 15.11 16.43 -9.80
N TRP A 362 15.27 16.04 -8.56
CA TRP A 362 16.36 16.52 -7.71
C TRP A 362 17.73 16.01 -8.15
N GLN A 363 17.79 14.78 -8.62
CA GLN A 363 19.01 14.24 -9.21
C GLN A 363 19.41 15.00 -10.46
N LYS A 364 18.48 15.32 -11.37
CA LYS A 364 18.74 16.19 -12.53
C LYS A 364 19.19 17.60 -12.13
N ALA A 365 18.74 18.09 -10.98
CA ALA A 365 19.18 19.36 -10.40
C ALA A 365 20.53 19.28 -9.67
N GLY A 366 21.24 18.13 -9.72
CA GLY A 366 22.56 17.94 -9.12
C GLY A 366 22.55 17.80 -7.60
N LYS A 367 21.41 17.50 -6.98
CA LYS A 367 21.32 17.27 -5.53
C LYS A 367 21.81 15.87 -5.16
N SER A 368 22.43 15.74 -3.99
CA SER A 368 22.85 14.44 -3.47
C SER A 368 21.69 13.69 -2.81
N MET A 369 21.83 12.35 -2.70
CA MET A 369 20.87 11.53 -1.97
C MET A 369 20.70 11.97 -0.51
N ASN A 370 21.79 12.31 0.17
CA ASN A 370 21.76 12.78 1.57
C ASN A 370 21.01 14.10 1.75
N TRP A 371 20.90 14.91 0.70
CA TRP A 371 20.10 16.13 0.72
C TRP A 371 18.60 15.83 0.58
N TYR A 372 18.27 14.74 -0.13
CA TYR A 372 16.89 14.39 -0.45
C TYR A 372 16.16 13.66 0.70
N ILE A 373 16.89 12.86 1.51
CA ILE A 373 16.37 12.14 2.67
C ILE A 373 16.19 13.07 3.86
#